data_3998188d8e8df1150f08071abd148db3
#
_entry.id   3998188d8e8df1150f08071abd148db3
#
_cell.length_a   1.000
_cell.length_b   1.000
_cell.length_c   1.000
_cell.angle_alpha   90.00
_cell.angle_beta   90.00
_cell.angle_gamma   90.00
#
_symmetry.space_group_name_H-M   'P 1'
#
loop_
_entity.id
_entity.type
_entity.pdbx_description
1 polymer ?
#
loop_
_entity_poly.entity_id
_entity_poly.type
_entity_poly.pdbx_seq_one_letter_code
_entity_poly.pdbx_strand_id
1 'polypeptide(L)'
;MMGGMPMPQPQGGMMNNGAPMGAGTNGMPTNGGMPNGMPQAQPMSMGGGQPMPAPAPAMAGAPVPPPMPAQKKSSVSEIVLLVVVCLIAAVAIVAAVYFFMQWNDLNNNFESRVAQEKSEAEAAQMKANEERFQEERKSPYSPFSGPDDYGAIYFEYPKTWDVYVSKDGTKGDYEAYFAAGSVPSVTDTENSRYALRFLIKNQSLDTVQRQYDTLVNNGQLSARNYTVGSISGTLFTGMITKSINGQVFLAKINDKTLVMQTDSTAHFETDFANVLSKLRRGGN
;
A
#
# COMPACT_ATOMS: atom_id res chain seq x y z
N MET A 1 71.42 20.56 -16.90
CA MET A 1 70.62 21.82 -16.91
C MET A 1 69.18 21.45 -16.63
N MET A 2 68.73 21.84 -15.45
CA MET A 2 67.40 21.58 -14.92
C MET A 2 66.42 22.62 -15.48
N GLY A 3 65.29 22.18 -16.01
CA GLY A 3 64.17 23.01 -16.39
C GLY A 3 62.91 22.57 -15.63
N GLY A 4 62.61 23.26 -14.54
CA GLY A 4 61.46 23.04 -13.75
C GLY A 4 60.18 23.58 -14.46
N MET A 5 59.10 22.77 -14.47
CA MET A 5 57.78 23.18 -14.88
C MET A 5 56.99 23.72 -13.67
N PRO A 6 56.26 24.81 -13.79
CA PRO A 6 55.46 25.35 -12.71
C PRO A 6 54.11 24.57 -12.58
N MET A 7 53.70 24.31 -11.33
CA MET A 7 52.36 23.83 -10.99
C MET A 7 51.32 24.96 -11.09
N PRO A 8 50.12 24.72 -11.54
CA PRO A 8 49.01 25.64 -11.38
C PRO A 8 48.38 25.53 -9.99
N GLN A 9 48.18 26.69 -9.37
CA GLN A 9 47.50 26.87 -8.08
C GLN A 9 45.96 26.71 -8.20
N PRO A 10 45.31 26.28 -7.13
CA PRO A 10 43.86 26.24 -7.08
C PRO A 10 43.32 27.64 -6.76
N GLN A 11 42.44 28.14 -7.63
CA GLN A 11 41.64 29.35 -7.36
C GLN A 11 40.40 28.97 -6.51
N GLY A 12 40.34 29.59 -5.34
CA GLY A 12 39.12 29.68 -4.56
C GLY A 12 38.15 30.68 -5.18
N GLY A 13 36.88 30.32 -5.14
CA GLY A 13 35.80 31.19 -5.61
C GLY A 13 34.49 30.80 -4.92
N MET A 14 34.24 31.48 -3.85
CA MET A 14 33.06 32.26 -3.44
C MET A 14 31.73 31.52 -3.32
N MET A 15 31.32 31.48 -2.06
CA MET A 15 29.93 31.32 -1.57
C MET A 15 28.98 32.24 -2.32
N ASN A 16 27.83 31.71 -2.69
CA ASN A 16 26.65 32.55 -2.90
C ASN A 16 25.47 31.94 -2.16
N ASN A 17 25.10 32.58 -1.08
CA ASN A 17 23.84 32.46 -0.37
C ASN A 17 22.72 33.02 -1.23
N GLY A 18 21.67 32.26 -1.41
CA GLY A 18 20.47 32.77 -2.06
C GLY A 18 19.32 31.79 -1.89
N ALA A 19 18.63 31.85 -0.74
CA ALA A 19 17.30 31.31 -0.65
C ALA A 19 16.30 32.28 -1.25
N PRO A 20 15.25 31.82 -1.88
CA PRO A 20 13.95 32.41 -1.63
C PRO A 20 12.93 31.36 -1.19
N MET A 21 12.22 31.70 -0.12
CA MET A 21 10.96 31.11 0.29
C MET A 21 9.94 31.24 -0.85
N GLY A 22 9.39 30.11 -1.26
CA GLY A 22 8.21 30.03 -2.10
C GLY A 22 7.16 29.18 -1.39
N ALA A 23 6.18 29.83 -0.78
CA ALA A 23 5.00 29.21 -0.26
C ALA A 23 4.18 28.65 -1.43
N GLY A 24 4.16 27.34 -1.57
CA GLY A 24 3.30 26.60 -2.49
C GLY A 24 2.28 25.83 -1.69
N THR A 25 1.07 26.36 -1.63
CA THR A 25 -0.14 25.69 -1.15
C THR A 25 -0.46 24.52 -2.08
N ASN A 26 -0.18 23.31 -1.67
CA ASN A 26 -0.66 22.14 -2.37
C ASN A 26 -1.96 21.66 -1.76
N GLY A 27 -3.02 21.80 -2.55
CA GLY A 27 -4.32 21.23 -2.29
C GLY A 27 -4.25 19.71 -2.19
N MET A 28 -4.74 19.19 -1.09
CA MET A 28 -5.08 17.77 -0.95
C MET A 28 -6.33 17.45 -1.79
N PRO A 29 -6.35 16.35 -2.49
CA PRO A 29 -7.61 15.85 -3.03
C PRO A 29 -8.44 15.24 -1.90
N THR A 30 -9.56 15.88 -1.60
CA THR A 30 -10.65 15.32 -0.81
C THR A 30 -11.37 14.29 -1.66
N ASN A 31 -11.26 13.03 -1.28
CA ASN A 31 -12.22 12.03 -1.75
C ASN A 31 -12.47 11.01 -0.65
N GLY A 32 -13.74 10.81 -0.32
CA GLY A 32 -14.18 9.77 0.60
C GLY A 32 -15.34 10.22 1.47
N GLY A 33 -16.54 10.30 0.91
CA GLY A 33 -17.77 10.55 1.66
C GLY A 33 -18.02 9.47 2.70
N MET A 34 -18.17 9.88 3.95
CA MET A 34 -18.78 9.07 5.00
C MET A 34 -20.25 9.47 5.12
N PRO A 35 -21.19 8.54 5.31
CA PRO A 35 -22.57 8.87 5.53
C PRO A 35 -22.77 9.46 6.92
N ASN A 36 -23.31 10.67 6.92
CA ASN A 36 -23.83 11.38 8.09
C ASN A 36 -24.97 10.60 8.73
N GLY A 37 -24.93 10.48 10.04
CA GLY A 37 -26.03 9.98 10.84
C GLY A 37 -25.77 10.11 12.34
N MET A 38 -25.49 11.33 12.84
CA MET A 38 -25.68 11.65 14.26
C MET A 38 -26.56 12.90 14.37
N PRO A 39 -27.63 12.85 15.16
CA PRO A 39 -28.45 14.01 15.43
C PRO A 39 -27.68 15.00 16.31
N GLN A 40 -27.54 16.19 15.80
CA GLN A 40 -26.97 17.34 16.46
C GLN A 40 -27.90 17.79 17.59
N ALA A 41 -27.41 17.76 18.83
CA ALA A 41 -28.06 18.39 19.96
C ALA A 41 -28.07 19.90 19.76
N GLN A 42 -29.28 20.50 19.69
CA GLN A 42 -29.46 21.94 19.65
C GLN A 42 -29.13 22.54 21.04
N PRO A 43 -28.40 23.63 21.12
CA PRO A 43 -28.26 24.39 22.37
C PRO A 43 -29.58 25.12 22.66
N MET A 44 -30.14 24.88 23.85
CA MET A 44 -31.26 25.64 24.36
C MET A 44 -30.85 27.10 24.57
N SER A 45 -31.45 27.97 23.80
CA SER A 45 -31.44 29.42 23.98
C SER A 45 -32.17 29.78 25.27
N MET A 46 -31.45 30.33 26.24
CA MET A 46 -32.04 31.01 27.41
C MET A 46 -32.67 32.30 26.91
N GLY A 47 -34.00 32.29 26.83
CA GLY A 47 -34.83 33.45 26.59
C GLY A 47 -34.81 34.39 27.80
N GLY A 48 -34.62 35.67 27.47
CA GLY A 48 -34.50 36.76 28.41
C GLY A 48 -35.71 36.95 29.32
N GLY A 49 -35.41 37.38 30.51
CA GLY A 49 -36.33 37.80 31.53
C GLY A 49 -37.12 39.04 31.09
N GLN A 50 -38.39 38.98 31.27
CA GLN A 50 -39.25 40.16 31.24
C GLN A 50 -39.29 40.82 32.59
N PRO A 51 -39.31 42.15 32.67
CA PRO A 51 -39.33 42.89 33.93
C PRO A 51 -40.74 42.85 34.55
N MET A 52 -40.79 42.59 35.86
CA MET A 52 -42.00 42.68 36.66
C MET A 52 -42.54 44.12 36.76
N PRO A 53 -43.83 44.35 36.71
CA PRO A 53 -44.43 45.65 37.07
C PRO A 53 -44.49 45.81 38.59
N ALA A 54 -44.30 47.02 39.03
CA ALA A 54 -44.26 47.46 40.44
C ALA A 54 -45.63 47.28 41.15
N PRO A 55 -45.65 47.04 42.48
CA PRO A 55 -46.89 46.89 43.23
C PRO A 55 -47.51 48.23 43.58
N ALA A 56 -48.84 48.31 43.48
CA ALA A 56 -49.64 49.43 43.94
C ALA A 56 -49.87 49.34 45.46
N PRO A 57 -50.14 50.47 46.16
CA PRO A 57 -50.10 50.55 47.59
C PRO A 57 -51.33 49.94 48.27
N ALA A 58 -51.07 49.40 49.46
CA ALA A 58 -52.03 48.78 50.34
C ALA A 58 -53.06 49.73 50.91
N MET A 59 -54.33 49.32 50.89
CA MET A 59 -55.32 49.87 51.79
C MET A 59 -55.51 48.98 52.98
N ALA A 60 -55.51 49.58 54.15
CA ALA A 60 -55.68 48.97 55.45
C ALA A 60 -57.20 48.53 55.62
N GLY A 61 -57.39 47.26 55.94
CA GLY A 61 -58.68 46.68 56.26
C GLY A 61 -58.55 45.79 57.49
N ALA A 62 -59.44 45.96 58.41
CA ALA A 62 -59.52 45.48 59.78
C ALA A 62 -59.24 43.97 60.03
N PRO A 63 -58.85 43.59 61.26
CA PRO A 63 -58.48 42.21 61.58
C PRO A 63 -59.69 41.28 61.63
N VAL A 64 -59.72 40.27 60.80
CA VAL A 64 -60.63 39.16 60.93
C VAL A 64 -59.99 38.06 61.77
N PRO A 65 -60.74 37.48 62.75
CA PRO A 65 -60.20 36.43 63.62
C PRO A 65 -59.84 35.17 62.81
N PRO A 66 -58.80 34.43 63.16
CA PRO A 66 -58.41 33.28 62.42
C PRO A 66 -59.46 32.15 62.47
N PRO A 67 -59.79 31.52 61.34
CA PRO A 67 -60.61 30.32 61.35
C PRO A 67 -59.78 29.18 62.03
N MET A 68 -60.44 28.52 62.99
CA MET A 68 -59.89 27.28 63.58
C MET A 68 -59.68 26.25 62.50
N PRO A 69 -58.51 25.50 62.58
CA PRO A 69 -58.24 24.42 61.63
C PRO A 69 -59.35 23.34 61.85
N ALA A 70 -60.09 23.09 60.79
CA ALA A 70 -60.97 21.94 60.75
C ALA A 70 -60.13 20.67 60.82
N GLN A 71 -60.28 19.92 61.91
CA GLN A 71 -59.79 18.57 62.02
C GLN A 71 -60.43 17.70 60.92
N LYS A 72 -59.75 17.47 59.84
CA LYS A 72 -60.11 16.45 58.85
C LYS A 72 -60.02 15.09 59.52
N LYS A 73 -61.16 14.49 59.83
CA LYS A 73 -61.25 13.07 60.15
C LYS A 73 -60.80 12.33 58.91
N SER A 74 -59.60 11.75 58.97
CA SER A 74 -59.15 10.86 57.89
C SER A 74 -60.16 9.70 57.78
N SER A 75 -60.88 9.65 56.70
CA SER A 75 -61.79 8.55 56.44
C SER A 75 -60.92 7.29 56.19
N VAL A 76 -61.40 6.14 56.64
CA VAL A 76 -60.74 4.83 56.40
C VAL A 76 -60.43 4.63 54.93
N SER A 77 -61.20 5.23 54.04
CA SER A 77 -61.01 5.20 52.60
C SER A 77 -59.74 5.93 52.11
N GLU A 78 -59.33 7.03 52.78
CA GLU A 78 -58.10 7.75 52.43
C GLU A 78 -56.85 6.94 52.84
N ILE A 79 -56.88 6.24 53.98
CA ILE A 79 -55.83 5.38 54.45
C ILE A 79 -55.65 4.16 53.49
N VAL A 80 -56.76 3.56 53.09
CA VAL A 80 -56.75 2.46 52.11
C VAL A 80 -56.20 2.91 50.73
N LEU A 81 -56.60 4.09 50.27
CA LEU A 81 -56.08 4.65 48.98
C LEU A 81 -54.53 4.88 49.10
N LEU A 82 -54.06 5.42 50.24
CA LEU A 82 -52.64 5.66 50.44
C LEU A 82 -51.83 4.37 50.47
N VAL A 83 -52.37 3.30 51.11
CA VAL A 83 -51.71 1.99 51.13
C VAL A 83 -51.66 1.38 49.69
N VAL A 84 -52.72 1.50 48.89
CA VAL A 84 -52.73 1.03 47.52
C VAL A 84 -51.73 1.79 46.67
N VAL A 85 -51.61 3.10 46.80
CA VAL A 85 -50.63 3.91 46.06
C VAL A 85 -49.20 3.52 46.47
N CYS A 86 -48.95 3.28 47.77
CA CYS A 86 -47.63 2.82 48.25
C CYS A 86 -47.26 1.41 47.67
N LEU A 87 -48.24 0.52 47.56
CA LEU A 87 -47.99 -0.80 46.94
C LEU A 87 -47.69 -0.69 45.45
N ILE A 88 -48.40 0.14 44.72
CA ILE A 88 -48.13 0.38 43.32
C ILE A 88 -46.75 1.01 43.15
N ALA A 89 -46.38 1.98 43.96
CA ALA A 89 -45.06 2.60 43.95
C ALA A 89 -43.95 1.59 44.24
N ALA A 90 -44.14 0.70 45.24
CA ALA A 90 -43.18 -0.36 45.52
C ALA A 90 -42.99 -1.32 44.36
N VAL A 91 -44.08 -1.74 43.70
CA VAL A 91 -43.99 -2.60 42.49
C VAL A 91 -43.29 -1.86 41.34
N ALA A 92 -43.55 -0.57 41.13
CA ALA A 92 -42.90 0.22 40.10
C ALA A 92 -41.37 0.36 40.37
N ILE A 93 -40.96 0.53 41.61
CA ILE A 93 -39.55 0.59 41.97
C ILE A 93 -38.84 -0.76 41.70
N VAL A 94 -39.46 -1.89 42.07
CA VAL A 94 -38.92 -3.22 41.77
C VAL A 94 -38.80 -3.45 40.26
N ALA A 95 -39.80 -3.09 39.49
CA ALA A 95 -39.74 -3.17 38.05
C ALA A 95 -38.63 -2.27 37.47
N ALA A 96 -38.49 -1.05 37.94
CA ALA A 96 -37.43 -0.13 37.49
C ALA A 96 -36.01 -0.68 37.79
N VAL A 97 -35.80 -1.25 38.99
CA VAL A 97 -34.53 -1.90 39.35
C VAL A 97 -34.25 -3.10 38.47
N TYR A 98 -35.28 -3.95 38.21
CA TYR A 98 -35.16 -5.10 37.32
C TYR A 98 -34.77 -4.68 35.89
N PHE A 99 -35.46 -3.71 35.31
CA PHE A 99 -35.14 -3.16 34.00
C PHE A 99 -33.75 -2.53 33.95
N PHE A 100 -33.37 -1.81 35.00
CA PHE A 100 -32.02 -1.23 35.08
C PHE A 100 -30.92 -2.29 35.12
N MET A 101 -31.08 -3.36 35.89
CA MET A 101 -30.16 -4.48 35.92
C MET A 101 -30.08 -5.15 34.55
N GLN A 102 -31.18 -5.43 33.90
CA GLN A 102 -31.22 -6.04 32.59
C GLN A 102 -30.60 -5.15 31.49
N TRP A 103 -30.83 -3.85 31.57
CA TRP A 103 -30.21 -2.89 30.67
C TRP A 103 -28.69 -2.84 30.85
N ASN A 104 -28.23 -2.82 32.10
CA ASN A 104 -26.78 -2.79 32.41
C ASN A 104 -26.09 -4.09 31.96
N ASP A 105 -26.72 -5.25 32.15
CA ASP A 105 -26.18 -6.54 31.67
C ASP A 105 -26.13 -6.61 30.14
N LEU A 106 -27.13 -6.10 29.44
CA LEU A 106 -27.12 -6.01 27.98
C LEU A 106 -25.97 -5.12 27.46
N ASN A 107 -25.79 -3.96 28.11
CA ASN A 107 -24.76 -2.98 27.69
C ASN A 107 -23.34 -3.53 27.92
N ASN A 108 -23.08 -4.14 29.07
CA ASN A 108 -21.79 -4.73 29.40
C ASN A 108 -21.45 -5.96 28.53
N ASN A 109 -22.48 -6.78 28.22
CA ASN A 109 -22.31 -7.94 27.31
C ASN A 109 -22.13 -7.52 25.85
N PHE A 110 -22.66 -6.36 25.45
CA PHE A 110 -22.49 -5.88 24.08
C PHE A 110 -21.06 -5.48 23.81
N GLU A 111 -20.43 -4.71 24.70
CA GLU A 111 -19.03 -4.30 24.56
C GLU A 111 -18.05 -5.50 24.55
N SER A 112 -18.29 -6.48 25.41
CA SER A 112 -17.46 -7.68 25.46
C SER A 112 -17.60 -8.54 24.20
N ARG A 113 -18.80 -8.67 23.65
CA ARG A 113 -19.06 -9.39 22.39
C ARG A 113 -18.44 -8.69 21.19
N VAL A 114 -18.59 -7.36 21.10
CA VAL A 114 -17.94 -6.57 20.02
C VAL A 114 -16.43 -6.66 20.12
N ALA A 115 -15.85 -6.61 21.32
CA ALA A 115 -14.42 -6.79 21.52
C ALA A 115 -13.95 -8.20 21.12
N GLN A 116 -14.73 -9.22 21.43
CA GLN A 116 -14.46 -10.61 21.06
C GLN A 116 -14.56 -10.80 19.53
N GLU A 117 -15.65 -10.35 18.90
CA GLU A 117 -15.81 -10.44 17.44
C GLU A 117 -14.69 -9.71 16.71
N LYS A 118 -14.26 -8.53 17.22
CA LYS A 118 -13.12 -7.80 16.68
C LYS A 118 -11.82 -8.59 16.80
N SER A 119 -11.56 -9.17 17.97
CA SER A 119 -10.35 -9.97 18.19
C SER A 119 -10.33 -11.24 17.34
N GLU A 120 -11.49 -11.89 17.16
CA GLU A 120 -11.63 -13.06 16.27
C GLU A 120 -11.44 -12.67 14.80
N ALA A 121 -11.98 -11.53 14.37
CA ALA A 121 -11.78 -11.00 13.01
C ALA A 121 -10.30 -10.65 12.73
N GLU A 122 -9.64 -10.00 13.70
CA GLU A 122 -8.20 -9.69 13.62
C GLU A 122 -7.35 -10.97 13.58
N ALA A 123 -7.66 -11.96 14.41
CA ALA A 123 -6.98 -13.26 14.42
C ALA A 123 -7.20 -14.02 13.09
N ALA A 124 -8.42 -13.98 12.54
CA ALA A 124 -8.73 -14.58 11.26
C ALA A 124 -7.98 -13.90 10.10
N GLN A 125 -7.88 -12.56 10.13
CA GLN A 125 -7.10 -11.80 9.16
C GLN A 125 -5.59 -12.11 9.26
N MET A 126 -5.05 -12.17 10.48
CA MET A 126 -3.64 -12.55 10.68
C MET A 126 -3.37 -13.95 10.13
N LYS A 127 -4.25 -14.91 10.40
CA LYS A 127 -4.12 -16.27 9.90
C LYS A 127 -4.21 -16.33 8.38
N ALA A 128 -5.18 -15.65 7.77
CA ALA A 128 -5.32 -15.57 6.32
C ALA A 128 -4.11 -14.90 5.66
N ASN A 129 -3.55 -13.85 6.28
CA ASN A 129 -2.33 -13.20 5.79
C ASN A 129 -1.12 -14.11 5.91
N GLU A 130 -0.99 -14.85 7.01
CA GLU A 130 0.09 -15.83 7.19
C GLU A 130 -0.01 -16.97 6.17
N GLU A 131 -1.20 -17.54 5.95
CA GLU A 131 -1.44 -18.56 4.93
C GLU A 131 -1.08 -18.06 3.53
N ARG A 132 -1.50 -16.84 3.16
CA ARG A 132 -1.10 -16.21 1.89
C ARG A 132 0.40 -16.02 1.79
N PHE A 133 1.04 -15.55 2.85
CA PHE A 133 2.49 -15.37 2.89
C PHE A 133 3.25 -16.69 2.75
N GLN A 134 2.73 -17.77 3.36
CA GLN A 134 3.28 -19.11 3.19
C GLN A 134 3.08 -19.63 1.76
N GLU A 135 1.94 -19.35 1.13
CA GLU A 135 1.68 -19.73 -0.26
C GLU A 135 2.56 -18.92 -1.23
N GLU A 136 2.73 -17.63 -0.99
CA GLU A 136 3.62 -16.77 -1.77
C GLU A 136 5.09 -17.22 -1.68
N ARG A 137 5.53 -17.71 -0.51
CA ARG A 137 6.85 -18.32 -0.32
C ARG A 137 7.04 -19.62 -1.11
N LYS A 138 5.99 -20.42 -1.29
CA LYS A 138 6.03 -21.67 -2.06
C LYS A 138 6.26 -21.42 -3.55
N SER A 139 5.90 -20.25 -4.07
CA SER A 139 6.09 -19.87 -5.48
C SER A 139 6.65 -18.45 -5.60
N PRO A 140 7.96 -18.27 -5.37
CA PRO A 140 8.60 -16.95 -5.40
C PRO A 140 8.79 -16.39 -6.82
N TYR A 141 8.39 -17.14 -7.84
CA TYR A 141 8.55 -16.80 -9.23
C TYR A 141 7.22 -16.52 -9.94
N SER A 142 7.26 -15.62 -10.91
CA SER A 142 6.18 -15.32 -11.85
C SER A 142 6.53 -15.86 -13.23
N PRO A 143 5.57 -16.42 -13.97
CA PRO A 143 5.81 -16.86 -15.34
C PRO A 143 5.86 -15.67 -16.30
N PHE A 144 6.71 -15.77 -17.32
CA PHE A 144 6.75 -14.88 -18.46
C PHE A 144 6.67 -15.69 -19.74
N SER A 145 5.85 -15.22 -20.70
CA SER A 145 5.77 -15.77 -22.04
C SER A 145 6.06 -14.67 -23.06
N GLY A 146 7.04 -14.90 -23.90
CA GLY A 146 7.27 -14.08 -25.08
C GLY A 146 6.19 -14.31 -26.15
N PRO A 147 6.17 -13.49 -27.22
CA PRO A 147 5.18 -13.62 -28.28
C PRO A 147 5.27 -14.99 -28.99
N ASP A 148 4.13 -15.55 -29.34
CA ASP A 148 4.04 -16.87 -30.01
C ASP A 148 4.72 -16.88 -31.37
N ASP A 149 4.57 -15.80 -32.13
CA ASP A 149 5.22 -15.61 -33.45
C ASP A 149 6.75 -15.61 -33.38
N TYR A 150 7.29 -15.37 -32.19
CA TYR A 150 8.74 -15.33 -31.94
C TYR A 150 9.25 -16.61 -31.26
N GLY A 151 8.48 -17.71 -31.31
CA GLY A 151 8.88 -19.00 -30.78
C GLY A 151 8.42 -19.29 -29.38
N ALA A 152 7.46 -18.52 -28.86
CA ALA A 152 6.80 -18.72 -27.56
C ALA A 152 7.81 -19.06 -26.44
N ILE A 153 8.79 -18.20 -26.22
CA ILE A 153 9.81 -18.40 -25.20
C ILE A 153 9.20 -18.18 -23.84
N TYR A 154 9.32 -19.18 -22.98
CA TYR A 154 8.82 -19.19 -21.61
C TYR A 154 9.97 -19.27 -20.62
N PHE A 155 9.87 -18.51 -19.55
CA PHE A 155 10.73 -18.61 -18.36
C PHE A 155 10.00 -18.08 -17.13
N GLU A 156 10.60 -18.27 -15.96
CA GLU A 156 10.11 -17.73 -14.70
C GLU A 156 11.13 -16.74 -14.13
N TYR A 157 10.63 -15.65 -13.54
CA TYR A 157 11.43 -14.60 -12.93
C TYR A 157 10.94 -14.28 -11.51
N PRO A 158 11.76 -13.71 -10.61
CA PRO A 158 11.36 -13.37 -9.25
C PRO A 158 10.12 -12.45 -9.22
N LYS A 159 9.13 -12.75 -8.40
CA LYS A 159 7.92 -11.92 -8.22
C LYS A 159 8.21 -10.48 -7.75
N THR A 160 9.39 -10.27 -7.18
CA THR A 160 9.85 -8.93 -6.73
C THR A 160 10.35 -8.05 -7.87
N TRP A 161 10.35 -8.57 -9.10
CA TRP A 161 10.76 -7.80 -10.27
C TRP A 161 9.54 -7.26 -11.00
N ASP A 162 9.61 -5.99 -11.38
CA ASP A 162 8.68 -5.38 -12.31
C ASP A 162 9.12 -5.64 -13.76
N VAL A 163 8.16 -5.65 -14.67
CA VAL A 163 8.38 -5.92 -16.10
C VAL A 163 7.80 -4.78 -16.94
N TYR A 164 8.58 -4.32 -17.92
CA TYR A 164 8.15 -3.34 -18.89
C TYR A 164 8.46 -3.83 -20.32
N VAL A 165 7.44 -3.96 -21.16
CA VAL A 165 7.61 -4.29 -22.58
C VAL A 165 7.72 -2.99 -23.38
N SER A 166 8.92 -2.74 -23.92
CA SER A 166 9.22 -1.55 -24.71
C SER A 166 8.84 -1.70 -26.19
N LYS A 167 9.02 -2.92 -26.73
CA LYS A 167 8.65 -3.27 -28.09
C LYS A 167 7.92 -4.61 -28.10
N ASP A 168 6.76 -4.65 -28.72
CA ASP A 168 5.87 -5.81 -28.75
C ASP A 168 6.14 -6.80 -29.93
N GLY A 169 7.12 -6.52 -30.77
CA GLY A 169 7.46 -7.34 -31.93
C GLY A 169 6.69 -7.01 -33.19
N THR A 170 5.62 -6.23 -33.15
CA THR A 170 4.79 -5.93 -34.32
C THR A 170 5.54 -5.23 -35.46
N LYS A 171 6.62 -4.53 -35.14
CA LYS A 171 7.46 -3.74 -36.05
C LYS A 171 8.92 -4.21 -36.11
N GLY A 172 9.20 -5.46 -35.77
CA GLY A 172 10.56 -6.00 -35.84
C GLY A 172 11.02 -6.65 -34.54
N ASP A 173 11.87 -6.00 -33.76
CA ASP A 173 12.40 -6.57 -32.51
C ASP A 173 11.34 -6.60 -31.40
N TYR A 174 11.41 -7.61 -30.52
CA TYR A 174 10.70 -7.64 -29.24
C TYR A 174 11.66 -7.26 -28.12
N GLU A 175 11.24 -6.40 -27.18
CA GLU A 175 12.10 -5.97 -26.08
C GLU A 175 11.30 -5.85 -24.77
N ALA A 176 11.71 -6.60 -23.77
CA ALA A 176 11.19 -6.52 -22.41
C ALA A 176 12.33 -6.33 -21.41
N TYR A 177 12.10 -5.50 -20.42
CA TYR A 177 13.07 -5.14 -19.38
C TYR A 177 12.50 -5.48 -18.01
N PHE A 178 13.35 -6.05 -17.15
CA PHE A 178 13.00 -6.50 -15.81
C PHE A 178 13.93 -5.83 -14.80
N ALA A 179 13.40 -5.35 -13.70
CA ALA A 179 14.19 -4.76 -12.63
C ALA A 179 13.64 -5.16 -11.26
N ALA A 180 14.50 -5.29 -10.26
CA ALA A 180 14.10 -5.44 -8.88
C ALA A 180 13.42 -4.15 -8.41
N GLY A 181 12.10 -4.18 -8.23
CA GLY A 181 11.27 -2.99 -8.06
C GLY A 181 10.97 -2.30 -9.40
N SER A 182 10.80 -0.99 -9.39
CA SER A 182 10.37 -0.24 -10.57
C SER A 182 11.40 -0.28 -11.71
N VAL A 183 10.92 -0.55 -12.93
CA VAL A 183 11.80 -0.59 -14.12
C VAL A 183 12.29 0.81 -14.46
N PRO A 184 13.61 1.03 -14.54
CA PRO A 184 14.18 2.31 -14.95
C PRO A 184 13.74 2.72 -16.37
N SER A 185 13.95 4.00 -16.71
CA SER A 185 13.65 4.50 -18.04
C SER A 185 14.41 3.73 -19.13
N VAL A 186 13.68 3.25 -20.12
CA VAL A 186 14.25 2.50 -21.27
C VAL A 186 14.73 3.40 -22.40
N THR A 187 14.61 4.73 -22.27
CA THR A 187 15.15 5.69 -23.22
C THR A 187 16.65 5.92 -23.00
N ASP A 188 17.17 5.65 -21.80
CA ASP A 188 18.60 5.74 -21.47
C ASP A 188 19.11 4.38 -20.97
N THR A 189 19.18 3.42 -21.87
CA THR A 189 19.63 2.06 -21.56
C THR A 189 21.12 1.93 -21.25
N GLU A 190 21.92 2.95 -21.52
CA GLU A 190 23.37 2.95 -21.22
C GLU A 190 23.62 3.26 -19.74
N ASN A 191 22.84 4.14 -19.14
CA ASN A 191 22.97 4.51 -17.74
C ASN A 191 22.04 3.71 -16.82
N SER A 192 20.97 3.11 -17.36
CA SER A 192 20.07 2.25 -16.61
C SER A 192 20.64 0.86 -16.41
N ARG A 193 20.31 0.22 -15.28
CA ARG A 193 20.71 -1.16 -14.96
C ARG A 193 19.45 -2.00 -14.78
N TYR A 194 19.42 -3.11 -15.53
CA TYR A 194 18.31 -4.05 -15.50
C TYR A 194 18.80 -5.40 -14.94
N ALA A 195 17.92 -6.03 -14.17
CA ALA A 195 18.15 -7.39 -13.70
C ALA A 195 18.15 -8.38 -14.87
N LEU A 196 17.24 -8.14 -15.84
CA LEU A 196 17.18 -8.90 -17.08
C LEU A 196 16.69 -8.01 -18.22
N ARG A 197 17.36 -8.10 -19.38
CA ARG A 197 16.88 -7.66 -20.69
C ARG A 197 16.53 -8.90 -21.48
N PHE A 198 15.28 -9.03 -21.89
CA PHE A 198 14.81 -10.09 -22.75
C PHE A 198 14.49 -9.49 -24.12
N LEU A 199 15.29 -9.82 -25.10
CA LEU A 199 15.21 -9.25 -26.43
C LEU A 199 15.13 -10.38 -27.45
N ILE A 200 14.24 -10.26 -28.43
CA ILE A 200 14.25 -11.11 -29.62
C ILE A 200 14.53 -10.21 -30.82
N LYS A 201 15.74 -10.33 -31.35
CA LYS A 201 16.19 -9.53 -32.49
C LYS A 201 15.75 -10.15 -33.80
N ASN A 202 15.18 -9.35 -34.68
CA ASN A 202 14.83 -9.76 -36.05
C ASN A 202 16.08 -9.79 -36.96
N GLN A 203 17.13 -10.42 -36.44
CA GLN A 203 18.45 -10.57 -37.09
C GLN A 203 18.94 -12.00 -36.88
N SER A 204 19.78 -12.47 -37.79
CA SER A 204 20.40 -13.81 -37.67
C SER A 204 21.37 -13.85 -36.49
N LEU A 205 21.52 -15.03 -35.86
CA LEU A 205 22.46 -15.25 -34.76
C LEU A 205 23.88 -14.77 -35.10
N ASP A 206 24.39 -15.08 -36.30
CA ASP A 206 25.73 -14.70 -36.74
C ASP A 206 25.92 -13.18 -36.80
N THR A 207 24.86 -12.43 -37.09
CA THR A 207 24.92 -10.97 -37.16
C THR A 207 25.01 -10.37 -35.74
N VAL A 208 24.20 -10.89 -34.83
CA VAL A 208 24.21 -10.42 -33.43
C VAL A 208 25.47 -10.87 -32.71
N GLN A 209 25.89 -12.12 -32.92
CA GLN A 209 27.03 -12.71 -32.24
C GLN A 209 28.35 -11.99 -32.56
N ARG A 210 28.56 -11.55 -33.80
CA ARG A 210 29.77 -10.80 -34.23
C ARG A 210 30.08 -9.59 -33.33
N GLN A 211 29.06 -8.95 -32.76
CA GLN A 211 29.24 -7.82 -31.86
C GLN A 211 29.94 -8.28 -30.56
N TYR A 212 29.53 -9.43 -30.04
CA TYR A 212 30.10 -10.01 -28.82
C TYR A 212 31.44 -10.67 -29.05
N ASP A 213 31.62 -11.31 -30.22
CA ASP A 213 32.91 -11.92 -30.60
C ASP A 213 34.01 -10.86 -30.67
N THR A 214 33.73 -9.65 -31.09
CA THR A 214 34.67 -8.52 -31.05
C THR A 214 35.09 -8.22 -29.61
N LEU A 215 34.15 -8.23 -28.65
CA LEU A 215 34.48 -8.00 -27.21
C LEU A 215 35.27 -9.17 -26.62
N VAL A 216 35.03 -10.41 -27.08
CA VAL A 216 35.81 -11.57 -26.66
C VAL A 216 37.25 -11.45 -27.18
N ASN A 217 37.42 -11.09 -28.45
CA ASN A 217 38.74 -10.89 -29.05
C ASN A 217 39.57 -9.77 -28.38
N ASN A 218 38.85 -8.77 -27.85
CA ASN A 218 39.47 -7.69 -27.08
C ASN A 218 39.69 -8.04 -25.60
N GLY A 219 39.39 -9.27 -25.16
CA GLY A 219 39.56 -9.71 -23.78
C GLY A 219 38.54 -9.12 -22.79
N GLN A 220 37.46 -8.47 -23.28
CA GLN A 220 36.46 -7.87 -22.44
C GLN A 220 35.41 -8.89 -21.98
N LEU A 221 35.08 -9.89 -22.81
CA LEU A 221 34.17 -10.99 -22.54
C LEU A 221 34.86 -12.34 -22.62
N SER A 222 34.42 -13.29 -21.81
CA SER A 222 34.63 -14.71 -22.00
C SER A 222 33.35 -15.34 -22.59
N ALA A 223 33.52 -16.33 -23.46
CA ALA A 223 32.41 -17.03 -24.10
C ALA A 223 32.44 -18.52 -23.76
N ARG A 224 31.29 -19.11 -23.50
CA ARG A 224 31.13 -20.56 -23.31
C ARG A 224 29.81 -21.05 -23.92
N ASN A 225 29.85 -22.27 -24.41
CA ASN A 225 28.59 -22.91 -24.84
C ASN A 225 27.70 -23.17 -23.63
N TYR A 226 26.41 -22.91 -23.80
CA TYR A 226 25.40 -23.10 -22.78
C TYR A 226 24.13 -23.69 -23.40
N THR A 227 23.60 -24.75 -22.77
CA THR A 227 22.39 -25.41 -23.24
C THR A 227 21.41 -25.54 -22.08
N VAL A 228 20.15 -25.18 -22.32
CA VAL A 228 19.06 -25.36 -21.36
C VAL A 228 17.85 -25.91 -22.10
N GLY A 229 17.37 -27.08 -21.66
CA GLY A 229 16.32 -27.81 -22.37
C GLY A 229 16.69 -28.07 -23.85
N SER A 230 15.82 -27.58 -24.75
CA SER A 230 16.05 -27.67 -26.21
C SER A 230 16.74 -26.45 -26.82
N ILE A 231 17.16 -25.49 -25.99
CA ILE A 231 17.75 -24.22 -26.44
C ILE A 231 19.27 -24.27 -26.21
N SER A 232 20.03 -24.29 -27.29
CA SER A 232 21.49 -24.19 -27.24
C SER A 232 21.94 -22.84 -27.73
N GLY A 233 22.98 -22.30 -27.10
CA GLY A 233 23.50 -20.98 -27.42
C GLY A 233 24.86 -20.72 -26.79
N THR A 234 25.27 -19.47 -26.79
CA THR A 234 26.55 -19.00 -26.21
C THR A 234 26.26 -18.08 -25.04
N LEU A 235 26.90 -18.32 -23.91
CA LEU A 235 26.87 -17.44 -22.74
C LEU A 235 28.17 -16.66 -22.70
N PHE A 236 28.06 -15.34 -22.77
CA PHE A 236 29.14 -14.38 -22.63
C PHE A 236 29.14 -13.81 -21.21
N THR A 237 30.29 -13.58 -20.62
CA THR A 237 30.45 -13.02 -19.27
C THR A 237 31.57 -12.00 -19.25
N GLY A 238 31.35 -10.82 -18.68
CA GLY A 238 32.33 -9.77 -18.49
C GLY A 238 31.81 -8.36 -18.81
N MET A 239 32.69 -7.51 -19.32
CA MET A 239 32.42 -6.11 -19.63
C MET A 239 31.70 -5.98 -20.97
N ILE A 240 30.38 -5.88 -20.96
CA ILE A 240 29.54 -5.71 -22.16
C ILE A 240 29.69 -4.29 -22.70
N THR A 241 29.75 -3.31 -21.82
CA THR A 241 30.06 -1.91 -22.13
C THR A 241 31.06 -1.38 -21.08
N LYS A 242 31.56 -0.16 -21.24
CA LYS A 242 32.47 0.48 -20.24
C LYS A 242 31.84 0.55 -18.82
N SER A 243 30.52 0.48 -18.73
CA SER A 243 29.77 0.66 -17.48
C SER A 243 28.93 -0.55 -17.08
N ILE A 244 28.84 -1.59 -17.93
CA ILE A 244 28.04 -2.79 -17.69
C ILE A 244 28.95 -4.01 -17.62
N ASN A 245 29.08 -4.59 -16.43
CA ASN A 245 29.69 -5.90 -16.21
C ASN A 245 28.60 -6.92 -15.94
N GLY A 246 28.28 -7.72 -16.94
CA GLY A 246 27.10 -8.58 -16.95
C GLY A 246 27.32 -9.93 -17.64
N GLN A 247 26.21 -10.58 -17.92
CA GLN A 247 26.18 -11.82 -18.70
C GLN A 247 25.17 -11.66 -19.85
N VAL A 248 25.48 -12.27 -20.99
CA VAL A 248 24.61 -12.30 -22.17
C VAL A 248 24.50 -13.73 -22.67
N PHE A 249 23.28 -14.24 -22.75
CA PHE A 249 23.00 -15.51 -23.41
C PHE A 249 22.41 -15.24 -24.80
N LEU A 250 23.06 -15.76 -25.84
CA LEU A 250 22.60 -15.70 -27.22
C LEU A 250 22.20 -17.08 -27.70
N ALA A 251 21.01 -17.18 -28.29
CA ALA A 251 20.54 -18.41 -28.89
C ALA A 251 19.74 -18.14 -30.17
N LYS A 252 19.77 -19.09 -31.10
CA LYS A 252 18.93 -19.05 -32.29
C LYS A 252 17.50 -19.51 -31.99
N ILE A 253 16.52 -18.69 -32.34
CA ILE A 253 15.09 -19.01 -32.23
C ILE A 253 14.46 -18.82 -33.61
N ASN A 254 14.22 -19.93 -34.30
CA ASN A 254 13.74 -19.93 -35.71
C ASN A 254 14.71 -19.13 -36.61
N ASP A 255 14.24 -18.05 -37.21
CA ASP A 255 15.00 -17.11 -38.03
C ASP A 255 15.54 -15.89 -37.26
N LYS A 256 15.30 -15.84 -35.95
CA LYS A 256 15.61 -14.71 -35.05
C LYS A 256 16.66 -15.07 -34.02
N THR A 257 17.13 -14.07 -33.29
CA THR A 257 18.10 -14.24 -32.21
C THR A 257 17.49 -13.84 -30.87
N LEU A 258 17.46 -14.78 -29.94
CA LEU A 258 17.20 -14.52 -28.54
C LEU A 258 18.44 -13.93 -27.88
N VAL A 259 18.28 -12.82 -27.20
CA VAL A 259 19.29 -12.17 -26.35
C VAL A 259 18.71 -12.04 -24.95
N MET A 260 19.29 -12.72 -23.99
CA MET A 260 18.98 -12.53 -22.59
C MET A 260 20.21 -11.96 -21.91
N GLN A 261 20.10 -10.80 -21.28
CA GLN A 261 21.22 -10.09 -20.67
C GLN A 261 20.90 -9.64 -19.26
N THR A 262 21.83 -9.85 -18.34
CA THR A 262 21.85 -9.13 -17.05
C THR A 262 22.95 -8.07 -17.06
N ASP A 263 22.63 -6.90 -16.49
CA ASP A 263 23.53 -5.76 -16.49
C ASP A 263 24.52 -5.75 -15.30
N SER A 264 24.39 -6.69 -14.38
CA SER A 264 25.25 -6.78 -13.21
C SER A 264 25.42 -8.21 -12.72
N THR A 265 26.61 -8.77 -12.87
CA THR A 265 26.97 -10.05 -12.24
C THR A 265 27.03 -9.94 -10.72
N ALA A 266 27.45 -8.80 -10.17
CA ALA A 266 27.55 -8.60 -8.73
C ALA A 266 26.20 -8.68 -8.00
N HIS A 267 25.10 -8.32 -8.69
CA HIS A 267 23.77 -8.25 -8.06
C HIS A 267 22.81 -9.32 -8.54
N PHE A 268 22.89 -9.76 -9.81
CA PHE A 268 21.85 -10.56 -10.44
C PHE A 268 22.36 -11.87 -11.06
N GLU A 269 23.61 -12.29 -10.81
CA GLU A 269 24.16 -13.51 -11.40
C GLU A 269 23.34 -14.75 -11.05
N THR A 270 23.02 -14.91 -9.77
CA THR A 270 22.22 -16.06 -9.30
C THR A 270 20.82 -16.06 -9.86
N ASP A 271 20.16 -14.91 -9.87
CA ASP A 271 18.82 -14.79 -10.41
C ASP A 271 18.78 -15.01 -11.93
N PHE A 272 19.78 -14.48 -12.64
CA PHE A 272 19.92 -14.71 -14.07
C PHE A 272 20.14 -16.18 -14.40
N ALA A 273 21.00 -16.87 -13.65
CA ALA A 273 21.20 -18.31 -13.80
C ALA A 273 19.92 -19.10 -13.54
N ASN A 274 19.14 -18.73 -12.52
CA ASN A 274 17.84 -19.32 -12.23
C ASN A 274 16.83 -19.10 -13.37
N VAL A 275 16.75 -17.87 -13.90
CA VAL A 275 15.90 -17.54 -15.06
C VAL A 275 16.31 -18.38 -16.28
N LEU A 276 17.60 -18.45 -16.58
CA LEU A 276 18.11 -19.27 -17.68
C LEU A 276 17.78 -20.76 -17.51
N SER A 277 17.92 -21.29 -16.29
CA SER A 277 17.65 -22.71 -16.02
C SER A 277 16.21 -23.13 -16.29
N LYS A 278 15.26 -22.18 -16.25
CA LYS A 278 13.82 -22.37 -16.50
C LYS A 278 13.40 -21.98 -17.92
N LEU A 279 14.36 -21.59 -18.75
CA LEU A 279 14.10 -21.19 -20.13
C LEU A 279 13.62 -22.40 -20.96
N ARG A 280 12.49 -22.24 -21.63
CA ARG A 280 11.92 -23.27 -22.52
C ARG A 280 11.15 -22.65 -23.68
N ARG A 281 10.95 -23.42 -24.74
CA ARG A 281 10.01 -23.06 -25.81
C ARG A 281 8.59 -23.48 -25.40
N GLY A 282 7.61 -22.64 -25.67
CA GLY A 282 6.22 -23.01 -25.58
C GLY A 282 5.88 -24.04 -26.66
N GLY A 283 5.06 -25.04 -26.30
CA GLY A 283 4.62 -26.07 -27.26
C GLY A 283 5.19 -27.47 -27.05
N ASN A 284 5.93 -27.67 -25.97
CA ASN A 284 6.28 -29.04 -25.49
C ASN A 284 5.80 -29.23 -24.08
#